data_5485291fcfc20b2d6018d71dd24e8144
#
_entry.id   5485291fcfc20b2d6018d71dd24e8144
#
_cell.length_a   1.000
_cell.length_b   1.000
_cell.length_c   1.000
_cell.angle_alpha   90.00
_cell.angle_beta   90.00
_cell.angle_gamma   90.00
#
_symmetry.space_group_name_H-M   'P 1'
#
loop_
_entity.id
_entity.type
_entity.pdbx_description
1 polymer ?
#
loop_
_entity_poly.entity_id
_entity_poly.type
_entity_poly.pdbx_seq_one_letter_code
_entity_poly.pdbx_strand_id
1 'polypeptide(L)'
;MKSIDKKILLSEQRIDNWLFRTRILRSRAKAQKIISEGLVKVNKIKIEKSSIKIKVGDIVTLAEVNKIIIFSVENFANKRLSAKEVTRLYKKIKIV
;
A
#
# COMPACT_ATOMS: atom_id res chain seq x y z
N MET A 1 17.96 9.33 -21.58
CA MET A 1 17.62 8.11 -21.02
C MET A 1 17.45 8.11 -19.53
N LYS A 2 17.87 9.11 -18.89
CA LYS A 2 17.79 9.15 -17.45
C LYS A 2 16.39 9.19 -16.93
N SER A 3 15.51 9.94 -17.58
CA SER A 3 14.15 10.06 -17.08
C SER A 3 13.41 8.73 -17.11
N ILE A 4 13.78 7.88 -18.04
CA ILE A 4 13.17 6.56 -18.13
C ILE A 4 13.60 5.72 -16.94
N ASP A 5 14.86 5.86 -16.55
CA ASP A 5 15.38 5.10 -15.44
C ASP A 5 14.65 5.42 -14.15
N LYS A 6 14.28 6.68 -13.97
CA LYS A 6 13.57 7.08 -12.76
C LYS A 6 12.22 6.40 -12.63
N LYS A 7 11.52 6.20 -13.74
CA LYS A 7 10.24 5.52 -13.69
C LYS A 7 10.41 4.06 -13.35
N ILE A 8 11.47 3.45 -13.86
CA ILE A 8 11.73 2.05 -13.63
C ILE A 8 12.05 1.79 -12.17
N LEU A 9 12.60 2.78 -11.47
CA LEU A 9 12.99 2.59 -10.10
C LEU A 9 11.81 2.40 -9.13
N LEU A 10 10.59 2.67 -9.57
CA LEU A 10 9.42 2.47 -8.73
C LEU A 10 8.82 1.11 -8.97
N SER A 11 9.63 0.06 -8.88
CA SER A 11 9.15 -1.29 -9.05
C SER A 11 8.69 -1.91 -7.73
N GLU A 12 9.04 -1.30 -6.59
CA GLU A 12 8.62 -1.77 -5.29
C GLU A 12 8.63 -0.60 -4.32
N GLN A 13 7.95 -0.76 -3.20
CA GLN A 13 7.86 0.31 -2.22
C GLN A 13 7.57 -0.28 -0.85
N ARG A 14 8.07 0.38 0.20
CA ARG A 14 7.72 -0.01 1.56
C ARG A 14 6.21 0.10 1.73
N ILE A 15 5.64 -0.89 2.40
CA ILE A 15 4.18 -0.92 2.53
C ILE A 15 3.66 0.26 3.36
N ASP A 16 4.40 0.70 4.38
CA ASP A 16 3.94 1.85 5.17
C ASP A 16 3.88 3.12 4.32
N ASN A 17 4.86 3.32 3.44
CA ASN A 17 4.84 4.45 2.54
C ASN A 17 3.68 4.35 1.54
N TRP A 18 3.45 3.17 1.01
CA TRP A 18 2.39 2.97 0.03
C TRP A 18 1.02 3.23 0.64
N LEU A 19 0.78 2.70 1.85
CA LEU A 19 -0.51 2.92 2.52
C LEU A 19 -0.76 4.40 2.78
N PHE A 20 0.29 5.17 3.07
CA PHE A 20 0.18 6.59 3.28
C PHE A 20 0.00 7.35 1.95
N ARG A 21 0.83 7.03 0.96
CA ARG A 21 0.82 7.75 -0.31
C ARG A 21 -0.44 7.51 -1.12
N THR A 22 -1.08 6.37 -0.94
CA THR A 22 -2.36 6.07 -1.57
C THR A 22 -3.54 6.65 -0.83
N ARG A 23 -3.31 7.32 0.30
CA ARG A 23 -4.36 7.86 1.16
C ARG A 23 -5.28 6.80 1.75
N ILE A 24 -4.89 5.52 1.67
CA ILE A 24 -5.62 4.46 2.35
C ILE A 24 -5.57 4.71 3.85
N LEU A 25 -4.41 5.15 4.34
CA LEU A 25 -4.26 5.53 5.75
C LEU A 25 -3.79 6.98 5.85
N ARG A 26 -4.11 7.60 6.98
CA ARG A 26 -3.83 9.01 7.20
C ARG A 26 -2.35 9.34 7.31
N SER A 27 -1.57 8.43 7.86
CA SER A 27 -0.17 8.72 8.12
C SER A 27 0.63 7.44 8.09
N ARG A 28 1.94 7.59 7.94
CA ARG A 28 2.84 6.44 8.02
C ARG A 28 2.83 5.86 9.44
N ALA A 29 2.70 6.72 10.45
CA ALA A 29 2.64 6.25 11.84
C ALA A 29 1.43 5.35 12.04
N LYS A 30 0.28 5.70 11.46
CA LYS A 30 -0.90 4.86 11.54
C LYS A 30 -0.67 3.53 10.85
N ALA A 31 -0.02 3.56 9.68
CA ALA A 31 0.28 2.33 8.97
C ALA A 31 1.19 1.43 9.81
N GLN A 32 2.22 2.00 10.40
CA GLN A 32 3.15 1.24 11.23
C GLN A 32 2.44 0.62 12.43
N LYS A 33 1.51 1.36 13.02
CA LYS A 33 0.76 0.88 14.16
C LYS A 33 -0.10 -0.32 13.81
N ILE A 34 -0.90 -0.24 12.75
CA ILE A 34 -1.80 -1.33 12.43
C ILE A 34 -1.04 -2.56 11.94
N ILE A 35 0.11 -2.36 11.31
CA ILE A 35 0.95 -3.48 10.90
C ILE A 35 1.47 -4.19 12.14
N SER A 36 1.94 -3.44 13.13
CA SER A 36 2.43 -4.05 14.37
C SER A 36 1.33 -4.78 15.12
N GLU A 37 0.09 -4.39 14.92
CA GLU A 37 -1.05 -5.04 15.55
C GLU A 37 -1.54 -6.28 14.78
N GLY A 38 -0.88 -6.60 13.67
CA GLY A 38 -1.23 -7.78 12.89
C GLY A 38 -2.45 -7.63 12.02
N LEU A 39 -2.81 -6.39 11.68
CA LEU A 39 -4.02 -6.11 10.93
C LEU A 39 -3.82 -6.01 9.44
N VAL A 40 -2.61 -6.28 8.95
CA VAL A 40 -2.29 -6.17 7.53
C VAL A 40 -1.68 -7.47 7.03
N LYS A 41 -2.17 -7.95 5.91
CA LYS A 41 -1.61 -9.11 5.23
C LYS A 41 -1.19 -8.72 3.83
N VAL A 42 -0.15 -9.36 3.34
CA VAL A 42 0.29 -9.23 1.95
C VAL A 42 0.25 -10.63 1.36
N ASN A 43 -0.54 -10.79 0.31
CA ASN A 43 -0.72 -12.10 -0.32
C ASN A 43 -1.12 -13.16 0.70
N LYS A 44 -2.06 -12.79 1.59
CA LYS A 44 -2.64 -13.66 2.63
C LYS A 44 -1.71 -13.97 3.79
N ILE A 45 -0.52 -13.38 3.82
CA ILE A 45 0.43 -13.61 4.90
C ILE A 45 0.49 -12.36 5.79
N LYS A 46 0.25 -12.55 7.08
CA LYS A 46 0.34 -11.46 8.04
C LYS A 46 1.77 -10.94 8.09
N ILE A 47 1.91 -9.63 7.99
CA ILE A 47 3.23 -9.01 8.07
C ILE A 47 3.38 -8.35 9.42
N GLU A 48 4.63 -8.24 9.87
CA GLU A 48 4.92 -7.64 11.16
C GLU A 48 5.85 -6.45 11.07
N LYS A 49 6.49 -6.27 9.92
CA LYS A 49 7.40 -5.14 9.71
C LYS A 49 6.84 -4.19 8.68
N SER A 50 6.78 -2.92 9.03
CA SER A 50 6.26 -1.90 8.13
C SER A 50 7.21 -1.58 6.99
N SER A 51 8.44 -2.03 7.07
CA SER A 51 9.43 -1.80 6.02
C SER A 51 9.40 -2.84 4.90
N ILE A 52 8.54 -3.84 5.00
CA ILE A 52 8.40 -4.82 3.93
C ILE A 52 8.03 -4.11 2.63
N LYS A 53 8.66 -4.54 1.54
CA LYS A 53 8.42 -3.93 0.23
C LYS A 53 7.40 -4.74 -0.54
N ILE A 54 6.47 -4.04 -1.15
CA ILE A 54 5.45 -4.65 -1.98
C ILE A 54 5.69 -4.31 -3.44
N LYS A 55 5.13 -5.12 -4.31
CA LYS A 55 5.28 -4.99 -5.76
C LYS A 55 3.93 -4.91 -6.42
N VAL A 56 3.90 -4.40 -7.63
CA VAL A 56 2.68 -4.39 -8.43
C VAL A 56 2.16 -5.82 -8.55
N GLY A 57 0.86 -5.97 -8.35
CA GLY A 57 0.21 -7.27 -8.36
C GLY A 57 0.05 -7.89 -7.00
N ASP A 58 0.73 -7.39 -5.97
CA ASP A 58 0.55 -7.90 -4.62
C ASP A 58 -0.87 -7.55 -4.14
N ILE A 59 -1.40 -8.42 -3.28
CA ILE A 59 -2.72 -8.23 -2.69
C ILE A 59 -2.54 -7.84 -1.23
N VAL A 60 -3.05 -6.68 -0.87
CA VAL A 60 -2.96 -6.17 0.49
C VAL A 60 -4.33 -6.26 1.16
N THR A 61 -4.38 -6.95 2.30
CA THR A 61 -5.60 -7.09 3.08
C THR A 61 -5.47 -6.25 4.35
N LEU A 62 -6.44 -5.39 4.58
CA LEU A 62 -6.45 -4.49 5.72
C LEU A 62 -7.67 -4.79 6.56
N ALA A 63 -7.45 -5.18 7.82
CA ALA A 63 -8.55 -5.45 8.75
C ALA A 63 -8.88 -4.18 9.53
N GLU A 64 -10.16 -3.84 9.53
CA GLU A 64 -10.67 -2.74 10.34
C GLU A 64 -11.79 -3.26 11.22
N VAL A 65 -12.30 -2.42 12.13
CA VAL A 65 -13.21 -2.86 13.17
C VAL A 65 -14.38 -3.56 12.57
N ASN A 66 -15.03 -3.52 11.71
CA ASN A 66 -16.19 -4.27 11.26
C ASN A 66 -16.10 -4.66 9.79
N LYS A 67 -14.89 -4.62 9.24
CA LYS A 67 -14.76 -4.97 7.83
C LYS A 67 -13.33 -5.32 7.50
N ILE A 68 -13.17 -6.00 6.38
CA ILE A 68 -11.88 -6.32 5.81
C ILE A 68 -11.87 -5.76 4.40
N ILE A 69 -10.86 -5.00 4.07
CA ILE A 69 -10.75 -4.40 2.75
C ILE A 69 -9.56 -5.00 2.03
N ILE A 70 -9.76 -5.42 0.80
CA ILE A 70 -8.72 -6.06 0.01
C ILE A 70 -8.40 -5.19 -1.19
N PHE A 71 -7.13 -4.90 -1.37
CA PHE A 71 -6.63 -4.05 -2.45
C PHE A 71 -5.64 -4.81 -3.32
N SER A 72 -5.63 -4.50 -4.60
CA SER A 72 -4.56 -4.91 -5.50
C SER A 72 -3.61 -3.73 -5.68
N VAL A 73 -2.31 -3.97 -5.57
CA VAL A 73 -1.30 -2.94 -5.79
C VAL A 73 -1.14 -2.76 -7.28
N GLU A 74 -1.44 -1.57 -7.77
CA GLU A 74 -1.39 -1.30 -9.21
C GLU A 74 -0.20 -0.45 -9.60
N ASN A 75 0.25 0.44 -8.73
CA ASN A 75 1.34 1.33 -9.04
C ASN A 75 1.86 1.98 -7.78
N PHE A 76 2.94 2.71 -7.90
CA PHE A 76 3.59 3.40 -6.78
C PHE A 76 3.72 4.87 -7.09
N ALA A 77 3.85 5.67 -6.02
CA ALA A 77 4.13 7.09 -6.13
C ALA A 77 5.31 7.43 -5.24
N ASN A 78 6.09 8.41 -5.63
CA ASN A 78 7.23 8.84 -4.83
C ASN A 78 6.85 9.98 -3.86
N LYS A 79 5.59 10.34 -3.83
CA LYS A 79 5.08 11.32 -2.87
C LYS A 79 3.59 11.05 -2.69
N ARG A 80 3.00 11.69 -1.69
CA ARG A 80 1.58 11.54 -1.45
C ARG A 80 0.81 12.31 -2.52
N LEU A 81 -0.03 11.61 -3.26
CA LEU A 81 -0.80 12.20 -4.34
C LEU A 81 -2.14 12.73 -3.83
N SER A 82 -2.82 13.50 -4.68
CA SER A 82 -4.14 13.99 -4.35
C SER A 82 -5.13 12.83 -4.31
N ALA A 83 -6.28 13.05 -3.65
CA ALA A 83 -7.30 12.01 -3.57
C ALA A 83 -7.77 11.55 -4.95
N LYS A 84 -7.68 12.44 -5.93
CA LYS A 84 -8.11 12.12 -7.27
C LYS A 84 -7.11 11.23 -8.00
N GLU A 85 -5.83 11.44 -7.74
CA GLU A 85 -4.77 10.74 -8.44
C GLU A 85 -4.50 9.35 -7.90
N VAL A 86 -4.85 9.09 -6.64
CA VAL A 86 -4.49 7.82 -6.01
C VAL A 86 -5.25 6.63 -6.58
N THR A 87 -6.32 6.86 -7.31
CA THR A 87 -7.09 5.76 -7.89
C THR A 87 -6.28 4.92 -8.87
N ARG A 88 -5.15 5.44 -9.32
CA ARG A 88 -4.26 4.68 -10.22
C ARG A 88 -3.28 3.80 -9.47
N LEU A 89 -3.20 3.95 -8.17
CA LEU A 89 -2.20 3.24 -7.38
C LEU A 89 -2.70 1.92 -6.84
N TYR A 90 -4.02 1.76 -6.76
CA TYR A 90 -4.59 0.53 -6.24
C TYR A 90 -5.97 0.29 -6.83
N LYS A 91 -6.41 -0.95 -6.71
CA LYS A 91 -7.76 -1.32 -7.08
C LYS A 91 -8.38 -1.99 -5.86
N LYS A 92 -9.50 -1.47 -5.39
CA LYS A 92 -10.22 -2.10 -4.29
C LYS A 92 -10.93 -3.32 -4.85
N ILE A 93 -10.57 -4.50 -4.37
CA ILE A 93 -11.11 -5.74 -4.89
C ILE A 93 -12.38 -6.13 -4.14
N LYS A 94 -12.34 -6.01 -2.81
CA LYS A 94 -13.43 -6.54 -2.01
C LYS A 94 -13.49 -5.87 -0.65
N ILE A 95 -14.70 -5.72 -0.13
CA ILE A 95 -14.95 -5.30 1.25
C ILE A 95 -15.84 -6.38 1.85
N VAL A 96 -15.37 -6.93 2.96
CA VAL A 96 -16.10 -8.01 3.63
C VAL A 96 -16.59 -7.53 4.99
#